data_cfb137c7b659666a5ac90938a7351b27
#
_entry.id   cfb137c7b659666a5ac90938a7351b27
#
_cell.length_a   1.000
_cell.length_b   1.000
_cell.length_c   1.000
_cell.angle_alpha   90.00
_cell.angle_beta   90.00
_cell.angle_gamma   90.00
#
_symmetry.space_group_name_H-M   'P 1'
#
loop_
_entity.id
_entity.type
_entity.pdbx_description
1 polymer ?
#
loop_
_entity_poly.entity_id
_entity_poly.type
_entity_poly.pdbx_seq_one_letter_code
_entity_poly.pdbx_strand_id
1 'polypeptide(L)'
;MPTPLPLISSRAWEHPADRAALNTLRAIPGFDEVVRKVAGFITERGVRQLFLANAVKVGPQQRPALDALLTDVCTSLDWPDRPELYVTQSPKVNAYAIGFEHPFIVVNSGALELLDNDDERRFLLAHELGHIMSGHMTYRTIALILLAIGTGTLPFPLGVALLPFQLALLEWHRKSELSTDRAGLLAVQDHLVAQRSFMKLAGGPAYGDESSVEDFMRQAASYETGGDGWDKILKLVNTAFREHPFNTVRAGELERWRTGGAYDLILAGTYTRRGEDGQGLKDDYADAANYYSDQANAAMSSVGDAFNRARDAFADAFKG
;
A
#
# COMPACT_ATOMS: atom_id res chain seq x y z
N MET A 1 12.27 12.37 -18.86
CA MET A 1 11.75 11.02 -18.57
C MET A 1 12.58 10.43 -17.46
N PRO A 2 11.99 9.68 -16.53
CA PRO A 2 12.73 8.95 -15.50
C PRO A 2 13.75 8.00 -16.11
N THR A 3 14.86 7.77 -15.41
CA THR A 3 15.87 6.77 -15.79
C THR A 3 15.30 5.37 -15.53
N PRO A 4 15.26 4.45 -16.51
CA PRO A 4 14.82 3.08 -16.28
C PRO A 4 15.69 2.37 -15.22
N LEU A 5 15.07 1.50 -14.44
CA LEU A 5 15.71 0.71 -13.38
C LEU A 5 15.74 -0.78 -13.78
N PRO A 6 16.72 -1.20 -14.60
CA PRO A 6 16.74 -2.55 -15.18
C PRO A 6 16.70 -3.66 -14.14
N LEU A 7 15.76 -4.60 -14.32
CA LEU A 7 15.57 -5.77 -13.46
C LEU A 7 15.36 -5.43 -11.97
N ILE A 8 14.90 -4.24 -11.64
CA ILE A 8 14.74 -3.89 -10.22
C ILE A 8 13.77 -4.85 -9.53
N SER A 9 14.19 -5.37 -8.38
CA SER A 9 13.33 -6.18 -7.49
C SER A 9 12.56 -5.28 -6.53
N SER A 10 11.36 -5.70 -6.13
CA SER A 10 10.60 -5.02 -5.06
C SER A 10 11.38 -4.93 -3.75
N ARG A 11 12.30 -5.86 -3.51
CA ARG A 11 13.18 -5.84 -2.33
C ARG A 11 14.04 -4.59 -2.21
N ALA A 12 14.32 -3.91 -3.32
CA ALA A 12 15.07 -2.67 -3.31
C ALA A 12 14.34 -1.51 -2.62
N TRP A 13 13.00 -1.55 -2.60
CA TRP A 13 12.17 -0.51 -2.00
C TRP A 13 11.25 -0.97 -0.88
N GLU A 14 11.09 -2.29 -0.64
CA GLU A 14 10.24 -2.80 0.43
C GLU A 14 10.55 -2.13 1.78
N HIS A 15 9.50 -1.65 2.44
CA HIS A 15 9.63 -1.07 3.76
C HIS A 15 9.81 -2.17 4.82
N PRO A 16 10.77 -2.07 5.77
CA PRO A 16 10.98 -3.10 6.79
C PRO A 16 9.72 -3.44 7.60
N ALA A 17 8.88 -2.44 7.90
CA ALA A 17 7.63 -2.64 8.62
C ALA A 17 6.60 -3.47 7.83
N ASP A 18 6.57 -3.38 6.50
CA ASP A 18 5.73 -4.21 5.63
C ASP A 18 6.11 -5.68 5.76
N ARG A 19 7.40 -5.98 5.58
CA ARG A 19 7.93 -7.34 5.72
C ARG A 19 7.70 -7.93 7.10
N ALA A 20 7.93 -7.16 8.16
CA ALA A 20 7.69 -7.58 9.53
C ALA A 20 6.20 -7.87 9.78
N ALA A 21 5.30 -6.99 9.32
CA ALA A 21 3.87 -7.17 9.46
C ALA A 21 3.36 -8.41 8.69
N LEU A 22 3.87 -8.66 7.48
CA LEU A 22 3.52 -9.84 6.69
C LEU A 22 3.97 -11.14 7.38
N ASN A 23 5.17 -11.17 7.95
CA ASN A 23 5.68 -12.32 8.69
C ASN A 23 4.83 -12.57 9.95
N THR A 24 4.46 -11.51 10.68
CA THR A 24 3.58 -11.61 11.85
C THR A 24 2.20 -12.14 11.46
N LEU A 25 1.64 -11.66 10.35
CA LEU A 25 0.36 -12.11 9.83
C LEU A 25 0.37 -13.63 9.51
N ARG A 26 1.42 -14.10 8.84
CA ARG A 26 1.60 -15.53 8.52
C ARG A 26 1.81 -16.40 9.76
N ALA A 27 2.32 -15.85 10.84
CA ALA A 27 2.51 -16.57 12.11
C ALA A 27 1.21 -16.74 12.92
N ILE A 28 0.10 -16.08 12.53
CA ILE A 28 -1.20 -16.21 13.20
C ILE A 28 -1.75 -17.63 12.97
N PRO A 29 -2.05 -18.42 14.04
CA PRO A 29 -2.61 -19.74 13.89
C PRO A 29 -3.92 -19.73 13.09
N GLY A 30 -4.01 -20.57 12.06
CA GLY A 30 -5.18 -20.68 11.18
C GLY A 30 -5.25 -19.64 10.07
N PHE A 31 -4.31 -18.70 9.97
CA PHE A 31 -4.30 -17.68 8.93
C PHE A 31 -4.26 -18.28 7.52
N ASP A 32 -3.35 -19.21 7.25
CA ASP A 32 -3.24 -19.88 5.95
C ASP A 32 -4.50 -20.65 5.57
N GLU A 33 -5.22 -21.20 6.55
CA GLU A 33 -6.50 -21.88 6.32
C GLU A 33 -7.59 -20.88 5.91
N VAL A 34 -7.66 -19.72 6.56
CA VAL A 34 -8.57 -18.63 6.18
C VAL A 34 -8.27 -18.15 4.78
N VAL A 35 -6.99 -17.87 4.48
CA VAL A 35 -6.52 -17.45 3.15
C VAL A 35 -6.95 -18.46 2.09
N ARG A 36 -6.67 -19.76 2.31
CA ARG A 36 -7.00 -20.83 1.37
C ARG A 36 -8.51 -20.95 1.15
N LYS A 37 -9.31 -20.88 2.22
CA LYS A 37 -10.78 -20.95 2.13
C LYS A 37 -11.33 -19.75 1.37
N VAL A 38 -10.93 -18.53 1.72
CA VAL A 38 -11.41 -17.31 1.04
C VAL A 38 -10.99 -17.32 -0.42
N ALA A 39 -9.73 -17.62 -0.74
CA ALA A 39 -9.25 -17.73 -2.12
C ALA A 39 -9.94 -18.87 -2.91
N GLY A 40 -10.32 -19.95 -2.24
CA GLY A 40 -11.06 -21.04 -2.87
C GLY A 40 -12.52 -20.73 -3.19
N PHE A 41 -13.17 -19.81 -2.47
CA PHE A 41 -14.53 -19.36 -2.75
C PHE A 41 -14.61 -18.33 -3.87
N ILE A 42 -13.52 -17.60 -4.13
CA ILE A 42 -13.52 -16.49 -5.05
C ILE A 42 -12.54 -16.78 -6.17
N THR A 43 -13.07 -17.13 -7.32
CA THR A 43 -12.27 -17.29 -8.52
C THR A 43 -11.79 -15.93 -9.02
N GLU A 44 -10.63 -15.87 -9.64
CA GLU A 44 -10.14 -14.66 -10.31
C GLU A 44 -11.16 -14.08 -11.28
N ARG A 45 -11.88 -14.96 -12.00
CA ARG A 45 -12.98 -14.56 -12.87
C ARG A 45 -14.11 -13.87 -12.10
N GLY A 46 -14.45 -14.36 -10.89
CA GLY A 46 -15.45 -13.74 -10.01
C GLY A 46 -15.04 -12.36 -9.55
N VAL A 47 -13.79 -12.18 -9.11
CA VAL A 47 -13.24 -10.88 -8.76
C VAL A 47 -13.31 -9.92 -9.95
N ARG A 48 -12.87 -10.37 -11.14
CA ARG A 48 -12.98 -9.57 -12.36
C ARG A 48 -14.42 -9.14 -12.65
N GLN A 49 -15.40 -10.04 -12.57
CA GLN A 49 -16.80 -9.71 -12.84
C GLN A 49 -17.34 -8.63 -11.90
N LEU A 50 -16.96 -8.64 -10.62
CA LEU A 50 -17.41 -7.62 -9.66
C LEU A 50 -16.94 -6.20 -10.05
N PHE A 51 -15.71 -6.08 -10.58
CA PHE A 51 -15.14 -4.78 -10.91
C PHE A 51 -15.43 -4.36 -12.36
N LEU A 52 -15.48 -5.31 -13.30
CA LEU A 52 -15.60 -5.01 -14.72
C LEU A 52 -17.03 -4.69 -15.17
N ALA A 53 -18.05 -5.06 -14.40
CA ALA A 53 -19.45 -4.80 -14.74
C ALA A 53 -19.74 -3.30 -14.94
N ASN A 54 -18.98 -2.41 -14.29
CA ASN A 54 -19.16 -0.96 -14.36
C ASN A 54 -17.83 -0.20 -14.51
N ALA A 55 -16.91 -0.74 -15.30
CA ALA A 55 -15.60 -0.14 -15.55
C ALA A 55 -15.26 -0.15 -17.05
N VAL A 56 -14.47 0.81 -17.45
CA VAL A 56 -13.99 1.00 -18.84
C VAL A 56 -12.54 0.51 -18.91
N LYS A 57 -12.25 -0.46 -19.79
CA LYS A 57 -10.88 -0.94 -20.02
C LYS A 57 -10.06 0.14 -20.72
N VAL A 58 -8.87 0.40 -20.20
CA VAL A 58 -7.90 1.33 -20.79
C VAL A 58 -7.05 0.59 -21.83
N GLY A 59 -6.78 1.25 -22.93
CA GLY A 59 -5.96 0.72 -24.02
C GLY A 59 -5.69 1.76 -25.10
N PRO A 60 -4.93 1.42 -26.15
CA PRO A 60 -4.49 2.37 -27.16
C PRO A 60 -5.63 3.10 -27.90
N GLN A 61 -6.81 2.47 -27.98
CA GLN A 61 -7.99 3.05 -28.63
C GLN A 61 -8.99 3.65 -27.64
N GLN A 62 -8.78 3.40 -26.33
CA GLN A 62 -9.67 3.86 -25.28
C GLN A 62 -8.85 4.41 -24.11
N ARG A 63 -8.88 5.72 -23.92
CA ARG A 63 -8.03 6.47 -22.97
C ARG A 63 -6.52 6.31 -23.26
N PRO A 64 -6.05 6.59 -24.50
CA PRO A 64 -4.66 6.34 -24.91
C PRO A 64 -3.61 7.05 -24.04
N ALA A 65 -3.91 8.24 -23.52
CA ALA A 65 -2.99 8.96 -22.64
C ALA A 65 -2.73 8.16 -21.34
N LEU A 66 -3.78 7.61 -20.71
CA LEU A 66 -3.64 6.83 -19.50
C LEU A 66 -2.97 5.46 -19.76
N ASP A 67 -3.21 4.89 -20.94
CA ASP A 67 -2.53 3.68 -21.42
C ASP A 67 -1.02 3.90 -21.57
N ALA A 68 -0.63 5.02 -22.17
CA ALA A 68 0.77 5.42 -22.30
C ALA A 68 1.45 5.62 -20.93
N LEU A 69 0.77 6.28 -19.99
CA LEU A 69 1.32 6.46 -18.63
C LEU A 69 1.62 5.14 -17.92
N LEU A 70 0.73 4.14 -18.02
CA LEU A 70 1.02 2.83 -17.43
C LEU A 70 2.18 2.12 -18.15
N THR A 71 2.29 2.28 -19.46
CA THR A 71 3.41 1.73 -20.23
C THR A 71 4.74 2.37 -19.80
N ASP A 72 4.75 3.69 -19.61
CA ASP A 72 5.92 4.42 -19.11
C ASP A 72 6.32 3.95 -17.70
N VAL A 73 5.35 3.72 -16.82
CA VAL A 73 5.57 3.20 -15.47
C VAL A 73 6.19 1.80 -15.51
N CYS A 74 5.63 0.89 -16.32
CA CYS A 74 6.19 -0.45 -16.50
C CYS A 74 7.62 -0.39 -17.05
N THR A 75 7.89 0.55 -17.97
CA THR A 75 9.25 0.75 -18.52
C THR A 75 10.22 1.30 -17.47
N SER A 76 9.79 2.25 -16.65
CA SER A 76 10.63 2.86 -15.60
C SER A 76 11.04 1.83 -14.54
N LEU A 77 10.13 0.93 -14.15
CA LEU A 77 10.37 -0.13 -13.16
C LEU A 77 10.77 -1.46 -13.82
N ASP A 78 10.98 -1.46 -15.14
CA ASP A 78 11.35 -2.63 -15.94
C ASP A 78 10.46 -3.86 -15.66
N TRP A 79 9.13 -3.65 -15.63
CA TRP A 79 8.17 -4.72 -15.38
C TRP A 79 7.58 -5.27 -16.68
N PRO A 80 7.87 -6.53 -17.05
CA PRO A 80 7.46 -7.09 -18.35
C PRO A 80 5.96 -7.44 -18.42
N ASP A 81 5.36 -7.82 -17.27
CA ASP A 81 3.99 -8.30 -17.20
C ASP A 81 3.02 -7.13 -16.96
N ARG A 82 2.83 -6.28 -17.97
CA ARG A 82 1.97 -5.12 -17.88
C ARG A 82 0.54 -5.52 -17.47
N PRO A 83 0.02 -5.04 -16.32
CA PRO A 83 -1.34 -5.36 -15.88
C PRO A 83 -2.38 -4.68 -16.77
N GLU A 84 -3.57 -5.27 -16.83
CA GLU A 84 -4.73 -4.58 -17.39
C GLU A 84 -5.12 -3.40 -16.49
N LEU A 85 -5.57 -2.31 -17.12
CA LEU A 85 -6.00 -1.10 -16.43
C LEU A 85 -7.46 -0.80 -16.75
N TYR A 86 -8.22 -0.44 -15.75
CA TYR A 86 -9.62 -0.09 -15.84
C TYR A 86 -9.91 1.22 -15.12
N VAL A 87 -10.90 1.97 -15.60
CA VAL A 87 -11.43 3.16 -14.93
C VAL A 87 -12.89 2.94 -14.60
N THR A 88 -13.26 3.14 -13.35
CA THR A 88 -14.65 3.10 -12.89
C THR A 88 -15.11 4.49 -12.49
N GLN A 89 -16.40 4.78 -12.75
CA GLN A 89 -17.01 6.04 -12.34
C GLN A 89 -17.32 5.99 -10.84
N SER A 90 -16.52 6.72 -10.05
CA SER A 90 -16.68 6.86 -8.62
C SER A 90 -16.04 8.18 -8.15
N PRO A 91 -16.73 8.98 -7.32
CA PRO A 91 -16.16 10.20 -6.75
C PRO A 91 -15.11 9.92 -5.66
N LYS A 92 -15.02 8.67 -5.17
CA LYS A 92 -13.97 8.28 -4.22
C LYS A 92 -12.60 8.42 -4.86
N VAL A 93 -11.71 9.14 -4.19
CA VAL A 93 -10.30 9.23 -4.58
C VAL A 93 -9.61 7.94 -4.17
N ASN A 94 -9.53 6.98 -5.08
CA ASN A 94 -8.88 5.70 -4.83
C ASN A 94 -8.46 4.99 -6.13
N ALA A 95 -7.52 4.06 -5.98
CA ALA A 95 -7.15 3.07 -6.98
C ALA A 95 -6.91 1.73 -6.29
N TYR A 96 -6.99 0.63 -7.05
CA TYR A 96 -6.82 -0.71 -6.53
C TYR A 96 -6.06 -1.58 -7.52
N ALA A 97 -4.99 -2.21 -7.09
CA ALA A 97 -4.48 -3.41 -7.74
C ALA A 97 -5.15 -4.62 -7.09
N ILE A 98 -5.76 -5.51 -7.87
CA ILE A 98 -6.60 -6.60 -7.41
C ILE A 98 -6.36 -7.84 -8.28
N GLY A 99 -6.50 -9.03 -7.69
CA GLY A 99 -6.38 -10.31 -8.36
C GLY A 99 -5.47 -11.27 -7.61
N PHE A 100 -5.20 -12.41 -8.22
CA PHE A 100 -4.34 -13.46 -7.65
C PHE A 100 -3.18 -13.78 -8.61
N GLU A 101 -3.45 -14.51 -9.70
CA GLU A 101 -2.44 -14.91 -10.70
C GLU A 101 -2.25 -13.84 -11.80
N HIS A 102 -3.35 -13.18 -12.20
CA HIS A 102 -3.36 -12.15 -13.24
C HIS A 102 -3.96 -10.85 -12.70
N PRO A 103 -3.23 -10.14 -11.83
CA PRO A 103 -3.72 -8.92 -11.21
C PRO A 103 -3.98 -7.82 -12.24
N PHE A 104 -4.94 -6.96 -11.94
CA PHE A 104 -5.30 -5.81 -12.74
C PHE A 104 -5.48 -4.56 -11.86
N ILE A 105 -5.37 -3.40 -12.46
CA ILE A 105 -5.51 -2.11 -11.77
C ILE A 105 -6.88 -1.51 -12.11
N VAL A 106 -7.58 -1.00 -11.10
CA VAL A 106 -8.81 -0.22 -11.25
C VAL A 106 -8.57 1.16 -10.64
N VAL A 107 -8.80 2.22 -11.41
CA VAL A 107 -8.70 3.60 -10.94
C VAL A 107 -10.08 4.24 -10.92
N ASN A 108 -10.44 4.86 -9.82
CA ASN A 108 -11.67 5.64 -9.72
C ASN A 108 -11.53 6.97 -10.46
N SER A 109 -12.61 7.46 -11.09
CA SER A 109 -12.60 8.76 -11.78
C SER A 109 -12.21 9.91 -10.85
N GLY A 110 -12.64 9.87 -9.57
CA GLY A 110 -12.27 10.89 -8.60
C GLY A 110 -10.77 10.98 -8.33
N ALA A 111 -10.03 9.88 -8.44
CA ALA A 111 -8.57 9.92 -8.33
C ALA A 111 -7.92 10.61 -9.54
N LEU A 112 -8.43 10.37 -10.76
CA LEU A 112 -7.95 11.01 -11.98
C LEU A 112 -8.32 12.50 -12.06
N GLU A 113 -9.42 12.91 -11.42
CA GLU A 113 -9.85 14.30 -11.31
C GLU A 113 -8.98 15.07 -10.30
N LEU A 114 -8.66 14.45 -9.15
CA LEU A 114 -7.83 15.06 -8.12
C LEU A 114 -6.36 15.18 -8.54
N LEU A 115 -5.80 14.08 -9.09
CA LEU A 115 -4.44 14.03 -9.62
C LEU A 115 -4.49 14.48 -11.09
N ASP A 116 -4.45 15.79 -11.30
CA ASP A 116 -4.83 16.45 -12.53
C ASP A 116 -3.70 16.55 -13.57
N ASN A 117 -2.47 16.17 -13.22
CA ASN A 117 -1.34 16.10 -14.15
C ASN A 117 -0.80 14.67 -14.33
N ASP A 118 -0.06 14.45 -15.40
CA ASP A 118 0.41 13.12 -15.80
C ASP A 118 1.45 12.54 -14.85
N ASP A 119 2.27 13.35 -14.21
CA ASP A 119 3.30 12.85 -13.28
C ASP A 119 2.67 12.36 -11.97
N GLU A 120 1.63 13.04 -11.45
CA GLU A 120 0.87 12.58 -10.31
C GLU A 120 0.09 11.29 -10.63
N ARG A 121 -0.45 11.18 -11.86
CA ARG A 121 -1.09 9.93 -12.32
C ARG A 121 -0.07 8.80 -12.49
N ARG A 122 1.16 9.10 -12.96
CA ARG A 122 2.27 8.13 -12.97
C ARG A 122 2.59 7.64 -11.57
N PHE A 123 2.70 8.56 -10.60
CA PHE A 123 2.92 8.20 -9.20
C PHE A 123 1.86 7.24 -8.69
N LEU A 124 0.57 7.52 -8.94
CA LEU A 124 -0.55 6.64 -8.57
C LEU A 124 -0.45 5.27 -9.26
N LEU A 125 -0.24 5.22 -10.58
CA LEU A 125 -0.14 3.96 -11.32
C LEU A 125 1.08 3.13 -10.90
N ALA A 126 2.19 3.79 -10.59
CA ALA A 126 3.40 3.14 -10.11
C ALA A 126 3.23 2.61 -8.68
N HIS A 127 2.49 3.31 -7.83
CA HIS A 127 2.09 2.82 -6.52
C HIS A 127 1.29 1.51 -6.65
N GLU A 128 0.29 1.46 -7.51
CA GLU A 128 -0.50 0.24 -7.75
C GLU A 128 0.33 -0.89 -8.39
N LEU A 129 1.22 -0.56 -9.33
CA LEU A 129 2.16 -1.53 -9.89
C LEU A 129 3.13 -2.04 -8.83
N GLY A 130 3.56 -1.19 -7.90
CA GLY A 130 4.38 -1.55 -6.74
C GLY A 130 3.75 -2.66 -5.90
N HIS A 131 2.43 -2.64 -5.67
CA HIS A 131 1.70 -3.73 -5.01
C HIS A 131 1.79 -5.04 -5.79
N ILE A 132 1.69 -5.00 -7.11
CA ILE A 132 1.81 -6.18 -7.97
C ILE A 132 3.22 -6.75 -7.88
N MET A 133 4.23 -5.90 -8.06
CA MET A 133 5.64 -6.28 -8.05
C MET A 133 6.10 -6.84 -6.70
N SER A 134 5.55 -6.33 -5.59
CA SER A 134 5.84 -6.81 -4.22
C SER A 134 5.03 -8.06 -3.82
N GLY A 135 4.19 -8.60 -4.71
CA GLY A 135 3.41 -9.81 -4.42
C GLY A 135 2.31 -9.61 -3.36
N HIS A 136 1.85 -8.38 -3.13
CA HIS A 136 0.84 -8.05 -2.12
C HIS A 136 -0.57 -8.54 -2.49
N MET A 137 -0.78 -8.95 -3.74
CA MET A 137 -2.10 -9.11 -4.36
C MET A 137 -3.02 -10.05 -3.62
N THR A 138 -2.55 -11.24 -3.26
CA THR A 138 -3.37 -12.26 -2.60
C THR A 138 -3.95 -11.75 -1.28
N TYR A 139 -3.09 -11.22 -0.41
CA TYR A 139 -3.52 -10.74 0.92
C TYR A 139 -4.37 -9.47 0.84
N ARG A 140 -4.02 -8.56 -0.10
CA ARG A 140 -4.80 -7.34 -0.36
C ARG A 140 -6.20 -7.68 -0.88
N THR A 141 -6.31 -8.58 -1.84
CA THR A 141 -7.60 -9.03 -2.38
C THR A 141 -8.46 -9.69 -1.29
N ILE A 142 -7.87 -10.53 -0.45
CA ILE A 142 -8.55 -11.13 0.69
C ILE A 142 -9.00 -10.08 1.70
N ALA A 143 -8.15 -9.10 2.02
CA ALA A 143 -8.51 -8.01 2.91
C ALA A 143 -9.71 -7.22 2.40
N LEU A 144 -9.72 -6.84 1.12
CA LEU A 144 -10.83 -6.13 0.48
C LEU A 144 -12.14 -6.96 0.50
N ILE A 145 -12.05 -8.26 0.26
CA ILE A 145 -13.20 -9.16 0.31
C ILE A 145 -13.75 -9.27 1.72
N LEU A 146 -12.90 -9.49 2.71
CA LEU A 146 -13.31 -9.60 4.11
C LEU A 146 -13.92 -8.28 4.62
N LEU A 147 -13.42 -7.13 4.16
CA LEU A 147 -13.99 -5.82 4.45
C LEU A 147 -15.35 -5.64 3.76
N ALA A 148 -15.48 -6.04 2.49
CA ALA A 148 -16.72 -5.92 1.72
C ALA A 148 -17.84 -6.81 2.30
N ILE A 149 -17.50 -8.02 2.76
CA ILE A 149 -18.45 -8.90 3.45
C ILE A 149 -18.89 -8.28 4.78
N GLY A 150 -17.98 -7.58 5.46
CA GLY A 150 -18.26 -6.91 6.72
C GLY A 150 -18.66 -7.84 7.86
N THR A 151 -18.63 -7.33 9.08
CA THR A 151 -19.05 -8.08 10.27
C THR A 151 -20.57 -8.24 10.36
N GLY A 152 -21.33 -7.37 9.66
CA GLY A 152 -22.80 -7.34 9.72
C GLY A 152 -23.53 -8.28 8.74
N THR A 153 -22.83 -8.81 7.73
CA THR A 153 -23.43 -9.72 6.73
C THR A 153 -23.25 -11.20 7.08
N LEU A 154 -22.30 -11.50 7.96
CA LEU A 154 -22.05 -12.87 8.43
C LEU A 154 -22.86 -13.18 9.69
N PRO A 155 -23.27 -14.45 9.92
CA PRO A 155 -23.80 -14.86 11.21
C PRO A 155 -22.86 -14.42 12.35
N PHE A 156 -23.42 -13.90 13.43
CA PHE A 156 -22.70 -13.26 14.54
C PHE A 156 -21.44 -14.03 14.99
N PRO A 157 -21.46 -15.37 15.19
CA PRO A 157 -20.25 -16.07 15.63
C PRO A 157 -19.10 -16.01 14.61
N LEU A 158 -19.43 -16.10 13.30
CA LEU A 158 -18.42 -16.11 12.24
C LEU A 158 -17.81 -14.73 12.01
N GLY A 159 -18.63 -13.67 12.04
CA GLY A 159 -18.14 -12.29 11.91
C GLY A 159 -17.13 -11.93 13.01
N VAL A 160 -17.44 -12.29 14.26
CA VAL A 160 -16.54 -12.07 15.40
C VAL A 160 -15.26 -12.90 15.27
N ALA A 161 -15.35 -14.16 14.82
CA ALA A 161 -14.20 -15.03 14.63
C ALA A 161 -13.22 -14.53 13.55
N LEU A 162 -13.71 -13.81 12.53
CA LEU A 162 -12.86 -13.27 11.46
C LEU A 162 -12.28 -11.88 11.77
N LEU A 163 -12.79 -11.19 12.79
CA LEU A 163 -12.35 -9.83 13.13
C LEU A 163 -10.83 -9.70 13.39
N PRO A 164 -10.17 -10.62 14.13
CA PRO A 164 -8.72 -10.55 14.32
C PRO A 164 -7.94 -10.62 13.02
N PHE A 165 -8.37 -11.47 12.08
CA PHE A 165 -7.74 -11.59 10.76
C PHE A 165 -7.94 -10.33 9.92
N GLN A 166 -9.12 -9.74 9.96
CA GLN A 166 -9.41 -8.46 9.28
C GLN A 166 -8.51 -7.34 9.80
N LEU A 167 -8.41 -7.20 11.13
CA LEU A 167 -7.56 -6.17 11.76
C LEU A 167 -6.07 -6.37 11.44
N ALA A 168 -5.60 -7.61 11.48
CA ALA A 168 -4.21 -7.93 11.15
C ALA A 168 -3.90 -7.68 9.65
N LEU A 169 -4.82 -8.03 8.75
CA LEU A 169 -4.71 -7.74 7.32
C LEU A 169 -4.72 -6.24 7.04
N LEU A 170 -5.56 -5.47 7.73
CA LEU A 170 -5.59 -4.00 7.62
C LEU A 170 -4.28 -3.37 8.10
N GLU A 171 -3.72 -3.87 9.23
CA GLU A 171 -2.45 -3.37 9.74
C GLU A 171 -1.32 -3.66 8.76
N TRP A 172 -1.23 -4.89 8.25
CA TRP A 172 -0.26 -5.21 7.20
C TRP A 172 -0.48 -4.34 5.96
N HIS A 173 -1.72 -4.18 5.50
CA HIS A 173 -2.02 -3.36 4.32
C HIS A 173 -1.52 -1.92 4.49
N ARG A 174 -1.73 -1.31 5.67
CA ARG A 174 -1.18 0.02 5.96
C ARG A 174 0.35 0.08 5.87
N LYS A 175 1.05 -1.01 6.24
CA LYS A 175 2.52 -1.06 6.11
C LYS A 175 2.97 -1.28 4.66
N SER A 176 2.21 -2.06 3.89
CA SER A 176 2.49 -2.28 2.47
C SER A 176 2.38 -1.00 1.63
N GLU A 177 1.51 -0.05 2.03
CA GLU A 177 1.42 1.27 1.39
C GLU A 177 2.75 2.05 1.42
N LEU A 178 3.53 1.91 2.52
CA LEU A 178 4.83 2.56 2.65
C LEU A 178 5.86 2.01 1.65
N SER A 179 5.77 0.73 1.33
CA SER A 179 6.58 0.11 0.26
C SER A 179 6.20 0.66 -1.10
N THR A 180 4.91 0.69 -1.41
CA THR A 180 4.43 1.08 -2.74
C THR A 180 4.58 2.58 -3.02
N ASP A 181 4.60 3.43 -2.00
CA ASP A 181 4.95 4.84 -2.13
C ASP A 181 6.38 5.04 -2.63
N ARG A 182 7.32 4.18 -2.18
CA ARG A 182 8.69 4.17 -2.69
C ARG A 182 8.78 3.74 -4.15
N ALA A 183 8.00 2.74 -4.56
CA ALA A 183 7.86 2.36 -5.97
C ALA A 183 7.31 3.51 -6.81
N GLY A 184 6.30 4.22 -6.29
CA GLY A 184 5.76 5.44 -6.90
C GLY A 184 6.83 6.49 -7.15
N LEU A 185 7.63 6.81 -6.12
CA LEU A 185 8.73 7.79 -6.24
C LEU A 185 9.81 7.32 -7.22
N LEU A 186 10.17 6.04 -7.22
CA LEU A 186 11.16 5.49 -8.15
C LEU A 186 10.71 5.59 -9.62
N ALA A 187 9.41 5.46 -9.89
CA ALA A 187 8.90 5.56 -11.24
C ALA A 187 8.82 7.00 -11.76
N VAL A 188 8.57 7.98 -10.89
CA VAL A 188 8.49 9.40 -11.29
C VAL A 188 9.83 10.13 -11.13
N GLN A 189 10.68 9.72 -10.21
CA GLN A 189 11.99 10.29 -9.87
C GLN A 189 11.95 11.80 -9.58
N ASP A 190 10.80 12.26 -9.09
CA ASP A 190 10.58 13.63 -8.65
C ASP A 190 9.82 13.62 -7.32
N HIS A 191 10.51 14.01 -6.25
CA HIS A 191 9.94 14.02 -4.90
C HIS A 191 8.84 15.09 -4.73
N LEU A 192 8.89 16.19 -5.49
CA LEU A 192 7.84 17.21 -5.42
C LEU A 192 6.51 16.70 -5.99
N VAL A 193 6.55 15.83 -7.00
CA VAL A 193 5.36 15.14 -7.51
C VAL A 193 4.73 14.28 -6.43
N ALA A 194 5.52 13.47 -5.72
CA ALA A 194 5.03 12.62 -4.63
C ALA A 194 4.44 13.45 -3.48
N GLN A 195 5.16 14.48 -3.03
CA GLN A 195 4.72 15.37 -1.95
C GLN A 195 3.43 16.11 -2.30
N ARG A 196 3.32 16.61 -3.54
CA ARG A 196 2.11 17.27 -4.05
C ARG A 196 0.94 16.30 -4.13
N SER A 197 1.18 15.06 -4.58
CA SER A 197 0.17 14.01 -4.59
C SER A 197 -0.37 13.74 -3.20
N PHE A 198 0.48 13.58 -2.19
CA PHE A 198 0.03 13.40 -0.80
C PHE A 198 -0.71 14.60 -0.24
N MET A 199 -0.27 15.83 -0.55
CA MET A 199 -0.97 17.05 -0.14
C MET A 199 -2.38 17.09 -0.73
N LYS A 200 -2.55 16.79 -2.03
CA LYS A 200 -3.87 16.70 -2.67
C LYS A 200 -4.72 15.58 -2.08
N LEU A 201 -4.15 14.39 -1.82
CA LEU A 201 -4.84 13.27 -1.18
C LEU A 201 -5.27 13.58 0.26
N ALA A 202 -4.57 14.48 0.95
CA ALA A 202 -4.92 14.91 2.31
C ALA A 202 -5.96 16.03 2.35
N GLY A 203 -5.80 17.05 1.51
CA GLY A 203 -6.54 18.30 1.58
C GLY A 203 -7.49 18.59 0.41
N GLY A 204 -7.46 17.74 -0.63
CA GLY A 204 -8.22 17.99 -1.86
C GLY A 204 -7.41 18.72 -2.93
N PRO A 205 -8.05 19.25 -3.98
CA PRO A 205 -7.37 19.93 -5.06
C PRO A 205 -6.51 21.11 -4.57
N ALA A 206 -5.33 21.28 -5.16
CA ALA A 206 -4.53 22.48 -4.92
C ALA A 206 -5.18 23.65 -5.65
N TYR A 207 -5.58 24.68 -4.90
CA TYR A 207 -6.14 25.90 -5.44
C TYR A 207 -5.04 26.95 -5.64
N GLY A 208 -4.30 26.84 -6.76
CA GLY A 208 -3.26 27.82 -7.11
C GLY A 208 -2.21 27.99 -6.00
N ASP A 209 -1.95 29.27 -5.64
CA ASP A 209 -0.94 29.62 -4.61
C ASP A 209 -1.44 29.44 -3.15
N GLU A 210 -2.67 28.94 -2.95
CA GLU A 210 -3.24 28.77 -1.61
C GLU A 210 -2.72 27.50 -0.90
N SER A 211 -2.04 26.59 -1.61
CA SER A 211 -1.52 25.33 -1.06
C SER A 211 0.00 25.27 -1.16
N SER A 212 0.67 25.13 -0.03
CA SER A 212 2.14 25.05 0.07
C SER A 212 2.57 23.61 0.40
N VAL A 213 3.31 23.01 -0.52
CA VAL A 213 3.94 21.70 -0.29
C VAL A 213 4.90 21.74 0.90
N GLU A 214 5.64 22.85 1.05
CA GLU A 214 6.58 23.02 2.16
C GLU A 214 5.87 23.05 3.52
N ASP A 215 4.74 23.76 3.62
CA ASP A 215 3.92 23.80 4.84
C ASP A 215 3.30 22.46 5.16
N PHE A 216 2.83 21.73 4.14
CA PHE A 216 2.35 20.36 4.29
C PHE A 216 3.45 19.43 4.80
N MET A 217 4.68 19.53 4.29
CA MET A 217 5.79 18.70 4.76
C MET A 217 6.26 19.08 6.18
N ARG A 218 6.17 20.36 6.56
CA ARG A 218 6.36 20.77 7.98
C ARG A 218 5.30 20.20 8.90
N GLN A 219 4.04 20.21 8.46
CA GLN A 219 2.94 19.56 9.18
C GLN A 219 3.19 18.06 9.34
N ALA A 220 3.61 17.37 8.27
CA ALA A 220 3.94 15.94 8.31
C ALA A 220 5.03 15.63 9.33
N ALA A 221 6.12 16.39 9.33
CA ALA A 221 7.21 16.25 10.30
C ALA A 221 6.75 16.50 11.75
N SER A 222 5.91 17.52 11.99
CA SER A 222 5.38 17.83 13.32
C SER A 222 4.39 16.76 13.82
N TYR A 223 3.61 16.16 12.94
CA TYR A 223 2.68 15.09 13.28
C TYR A 223 3.39 13.85 13.82
N GLU A 224 4.56 13.52 13.27
CA GLU A 224 5.34 12.36 13.71
C GLU A 224 6.00 12.57 15.07
N THR A 225 6.61 13.74 15.27
CA THR A 225 7.38 14.06 16.47
C THR A 225 6.49 14.54 17.64
N GLY A 226 5.27 15.00 17.34
CA GLY A 226 4.36 15.59 18.30
C GLY A 226 3.47 14.58 19.01
N GLY A 227 3.16 14.89 20.27
CA GLY A 227 2.13 14.23 21.05
C GLY A 227 2.64 13.45 22.26
N ASP A 228 1.89 13.54 23.33
CA ASP A 228 2.08 12.74 24.56
C ASP A 228 1.47 11.33 24.43
N GLY A 229 1.44 10.57 25.52
CA GLY A 229 0.89 9.22 25.53
C GLY A 229 -0.57 9.13 25.11
N TRP A 230 -1.37 10.18 25.37
CA TRP A 230 -2.77 10.25 25.02
C TRP A 230 -2.96 10.48 23.52
N ASP A 231 -2.16 11.35 22.91
CA ASP A 231 -2.16 11.58 21.47
C ASP A 231 -1.77 10.31 20.68
N LYS A 232 -0.84 9.52 21.20
CA LYS A 232 -0.48 8.21 20.63
C LYS A 232 -1.65 7.24 20.62
N ILE A 233 -2.44 7.19 21.70
CA ILE A 233 -3.65 6.37 21.78
C ILE A 233 -4.69 6.86 20.77
N LEU A 234 -4.91 8.16 20.67
CA LEU A 234 -5.85 8.73 19.70
C LEU A 234 -5.41 8.48 18.25
N LYS A 235 -4.10 8.60 17.95
CA LYS A 235 -3.53 8.22 16.64
C LYS A 235 -3.79 6.75 16.33
N LEU A 236 -3.58 5.85 17.29
CA LEU A 236 -3.83 4.41 17.11
C LEU A 236 -5.30 4.11 16.85
N VAL A 237 -6.21 4.64 17.65
CA VAL A 237 -7.66 4.42 17.49
C VAL A 237 -8.16 4.98 16.14
N ASN A 238 -7.69 6.16 15.74
CA ASN A 238 -8.08 6.78 14.48
C ASN A 238 -7.53 6.05 13.25
N THR A 239 -6.42 5.30 13.39
CA THR A 239 -5.83 4.52 12.28
C THR A 239 -6.36 3.10 12.18
N ALA A 240 -6.84 2.49 13.27
CA ALA A 240 -7.13 1.06 13.37
C ALA A 240 -8.11 0.53 12.30
N PHE A 241 -9.08 1.36 11.88
CA PHE A 241 -10.11 0.98 10.90
C PHE A 241 -9.95 1.67 9.53
N ARG A 242 -8.79 2.31 9.26
CA ARG A 242 -8.52 2.92 7.95
C ARG A 242 -7.87 1.91 7.02
N GLU A 243 -8.24 1.98 5.76
CA GLU A 243 -7.61 1.20 4.68
C GLU A 243 -6.18 1.70 4.38
N HIS A 244 -5.96 3.02 4.45
CA HIS A 244 -4.65 3.64 4.18
C HIS A 244 -4.14 4.41 5.40
N PRO A 245 -2.80 4.51 5.59
CA PRO A 245 -2.21 5.42 6.57
C PRO A 245 -2.56 6.87 6.24
N PHE A 246 -2.40 7.77 7.20
CA PHE A 246 -2.55 9.20 6.92
C PHE A 246 -1.51 9.67 5.89
N ASN A 247 -1.93 10.54 4.97
CA ASN A 247 -1.06 11.05 3.92
C ASN A 247 0.13 11.85 4.47
N THR A 248 -0.01 12.48 5.63
CA THR A 248 1.10 13.12 6.35
C THR A 248 2.16 12.09 6.80
N VAL A 249 1.73 10.91 7.29
CA VAL A 249 2.64 9.82 7.69
C VAL A 249 3.34 9.26 6.44
N ARG A 250 2.60 8.98 5.36
CA ARG A 250 3.15 8.48 4.09
C ARG A 250 4.20 9.46 3.53
N ALA A 251 3.88 10.75 3.52
CA ALA A 251 4.79 11.79 3.05
C ALA A 251 6.08 11.87 3.87
N GLY A 252 5.97 11.83 5.21
CA GLY A 252 7.11 11.85 6.11
C GLY A 252 8.00 10.60 5.97
N GLU A 253 7.40 9.39 5.90
CA GLU A 253 8.13 8.14 5.69
C GLU A 253 8.85 8.10 4.34
N LEU A 254 8.20 8.56 3.27
CA LEU A 254 8.82 8.61 1.95
C LEU A 254 9.99 9.60 1.93
N GLU A 255 9.84 10.76 2.57
CA GLU A 255 10.90 11.78 2.65
C GLU A 255 12.10 11.30 3.47
N ARG A 256 11.88 10.60 4.59
CA ARG A 256 12.97 9.98 5.36
C ARG A 256 13.74 8.94 4.54
N TRP A 257 13.03 8.09 3.81
CA TRP A 257 13.68 7.09 2.96
C TRP A 257 14.51 7.76 1.86
N ARG A 258 13.97 8.82 1.22
CA ARG A 258 14.66 9.58 0.19
C ARG A 258 15.94 10.23 0.73
N THR A 259 15.84 10.93 1.86
CA THR A 259 16.98 11.67 2.47
C THR A 259 17.96 10.74 3.18
N GLY A 260 17.56 9.50 3.52
CA GLY A 260 18.42 8.48 4.11
C GLY A 260 19.42 7.85 3.16
N GLY A 261 19.44 8.25 1.87
CA GLY A 261 20.42 7.84 0.87
C GLY A 261 20.08 6.57 0.08
N ALA A 262 19.14 5.73 0.55
CA ALA A 262 18.75 4.50 -0.17
C ALA A 262 18.17 4.79 -1.56
N TYR A 263 17.39 5.85 -1.68
CA TYR A 263 16.85 6.32 -2.96
C TYR A 263 17.95 6.68 -3.96
N ASP A 264 18.95 7.44 -3.53
CA ASP A 264 20.07 7.88 -4.37
C ASP A 264 20.93 6.69 -4.82
N LEU A 265 21.14 5.69 -3.96
CA LEU A 265 21.84 4.45 -4.31
C LEU A 265 21.10 3.69 -5.42
N ILE A 266 19.76 3.59 -5.33
CA ILE A 266 18.95 2.95 -6.37
C ILE A 266 19.08 3.71 -7.70
N LEU A 267 18.98 5.03 -7.69
CA LEU A 267 19.15 5.83 -8.91
C LEU A 267 20.56 5.74 -9.51
N ALA A 268 21.57 5.51 -8.67
CA ALA A 268 22.94 5.24 -9.09
C ALA A 268 23.15 3.81 -9.62
N GLY A 269 22.12 2.96 -9.63
CA GLY A 269 22.20 1.59 -10.15
C GLY A 269 22.57 0.54 -9.11
N THR A 270 22.68 0.91 -7.82
CA THR A 270 23.00 0.02 -6.70
C THR A 270 21.71 -0.45 -6.03
N TYR A 271 21.19 -1.60 -6.44
CA TYR A 271 19.97 -2.19 -5.91
C TYR A 271 19.88 -3.70 -6.22
N THR A 272 19.05 -4.40 -5.45
CA THR A 272 18.74 -5.82 -5.67
C THR A 272 17.99 -6.02 -6.98
N ARG A 273 18.43 -6.93 -7.82
CA ARG A 273 17.78 -7.27 -9.09
C ARG A 273 16.91 -8.51 -8.98
N ARG A 274 15.89 -8.59 -9.83
CA ARG A 274 15.07 -9.81 -9.95
C ARG A 274 15.95 -10.99 -10.35
N GLY A 275 15.81 -12.12 -9.63
CA GLY A 275 16.66 -13.30 -9.78
C GLY A 275 17.88 -13.34 -8.86
N GLU A 276 18.24 -12.24 -8.21
CA GLU A 276 19.30 -12.16 -7.20
C GLU A 276 18.77 -12.21 -5.76
N ASP A 277 17.47 -12.29 -5.59
CA ASP A 277 16.75 -12.19 -4.30
C ASP A 277 17.19 -13.21 -3.23
N GLY A 278 17.95 -14.23 -3.59
CA GLY A 278 18.48 -15.25 -2.69
C GLY A 278 19.89 -15.04 -2.17
N GLN A 279 20.68 -14.12 -2.75
CA GLN A 279 22.12 -14.01 -2.47
C GLN A 279 22.49 -12.87 -1.48
N GLY A 280 21.66 -11.81 -1.33
CA GLY A 280 21.94 -10.65 -0.47
C GLY A 280 21.30 -10.64 0.92
N LEU A 281 20.60 -11.70 1.32
CA LEU A 281 19.73 -11.76 2.49
C LEU A 281 20.44 -11.62 3.85
N LYS A 282 21.75 -11.78 3.95
CA LYS A 282 22.45 -11.77 5.26
C LYS A 282 23.00 -10.39 5.63
N ASP A 283 23.42 -9.61 4.65
CA ASP A 283 24.10 -8.32 4.91
C ASP A 283 23.10 -7.16 4.99
N ASP A 284 22.05 -7.16 4.16
CA ASP A 284 20.94 -6.16 4.22
C ASP A 284 20.12 -6.26 5.52
N TYR A 285 20.08 -7.46 6.15
CA TYR A 285 19.37 -7.65 7.42
C TYR A 285 20.04 -6.95 8.59
N ALA A 286 21.35 -6.85 8.61
CA ALA A 286 22.09 -6.26 9.72
C ALA A 286 21.96 -4.73 9.75
N ASP A 287 22.03 -4.07 8.60
CA ASP A 287 21.99 -2.61 8.50
C ASP A 287 20.54 -2.06 8.60
N ALA A 288 19.57 -2.75 8.01
CA ALA A 288 18.15 -2.41 8.16
C ALA A 288 17.65 -2.69 9.60
N ALA A 289 18.10 -3.78 10.23
CA ALA A 289 17.72 -4.12 11.60
C ALA A 289 18.20 -3.07 12.61
N ASN A 290 19.39 -2.50 12.44
CA ASN A 290 19.94 -1.50 13.36
C ASN A 290 19.27 -0.13 13.23
N TYR A 291 18.87 0.29 12.02
CA TYR A 291 18.21 1.59 11.81
C TYR A 291 16.71 1.57 12.16
N TYR A 292 16.05 0.43 12.00
CA TYR A 292 14.60 0.29 12.18
C TYR A 292 14.19 -0.60 13.36
N SER A 293 15.13 -1.08 14.19
CA SER A 293 14.82 -1.98 15.29
C SER A 293 13.74 -1.42 16.23
N ASP A 294 13.80 -0.14 16.55
CA ASP A 294 12.85 0.50 17.46
C ASP A 294 11.47 0.70 16.80
N GLN A 295 11.42 1.01 15.51
CA GLN A 295 10.15 1.17 14.78
C GLN A 295 9.56 -0.18 14.34
N ALA A 296 10.38 -1.15 13.96
CA ALA A 296 9.92 -2.51 13.66
C ALA A 296 9.39 -3.20 14.92
N ASN A 297 10.04 -3.01 16.08
CA ASN A 297 9.55 -3.51 17.35
C ASN A 297 8.25 -2.82 17.78
N ALA A 298 8.10 -1.52 17.53
CA ALA A 298 6.85 -0.81 17.76
C ALA A 298 5.73 -1.28 16.81
N ALA A 299 6.04 -1.57 15.54
CA ALA A 299 5.08 -2.12 14.58
C ALA A 299 4.67 -3.56 14.95
N MET A 300 5.65 -4.41 15.35
CA MET A 300 5.37 -5.77 15.83
C MET A 300 4.54 -5.77 17.11
N SER A 301 4.84 -4.86 18.06
CA SER A 301 4.05 -4.73 19.27
C SER A 301 2.63 -4.26 18.95
N SER A 302 2.44 -3.32 18.02
CA SER A 302 1.11 -2.81 17.67
C SER A 302 0.22 -3.87 17.00
N VAL A 303 0.79 -4.74 16.13
CA VAL A 303 0.06 -5.88 15.54
C VAL A 303 -0.21 -6.94 16.59
N GLY A 304 0.77 -7.28 17.41
CA GLY A 304 0.61 -8.23 18.52
C GLY A 304 -0.40 -7.74 19.55
N ASP A 305 -0.38 -6.46 19.90
CA ASP A 305 -1.31 -5.86 20.84
C ASP A 305 -2.73 -5.72 20.27
N ALA A 306 -2.88 -5.44 18.98
CA ALA A 306 -4.19 -5.43 18.32
C ALA A 306 -4.78 -6.85 18.27
N PHE A 307 -3.97 -7.84 17.94
CA PHE A 307 -4.38 -9.25 17.96
C PHE A 307 -4.73 -9.73 19.36
N ASN A 308 -3.91 -9.46 20.36
CA ASN A 308 -4.17 -9.87 21.75
C ASN A 308 -5.46 -9.20 22.28
N ARG A 309 -5.67 -7.92 22.02
CA ARG A 309 -6.92 -7.22 22.39
C ARG A 309 -8.15 -7.81 21.71
N ALA A 310 -8.05 -8.12 20.41
CA ALA A 310 -9.13 -8.77 19.67
C ALA A 310 -9.43 -10.18 20.20
N ARG A 311 -8.38 -10.96 20.50
CA ARG A 311 -8.49 -12.29 21.12
C ARG A 311 -9.12 -12.22 22.51
N ASP A 312 -8.69 -11.29 23.34
CA ASP A 312 -9.19 -11.13 24.72
C ASP A 312 -10.65 -10.64 24.74
N ALA A 313 -11.01 -9.69 23.86
CA ALA A 313 -12.39 -9.27 23.66
C ALA A 313 -13.26 -10.44 23.13
N PHE A 314 -12.72 -11.29 22.26
CA PHE A 314 -13.38 -12.51 21.82
C PHE A 314 -13.60 -13.49 22.97
N ALA A 315 -12.55 -13.75 23.76
CA ALA A 315 -12.64 -14.66 24.90
C ALA A 315 -13.65 -14.18 25.98
N ASP A 316 -13.76 -12.87 26.18
CA ASP A 316 -14.69 -12.27 27.14
C ASP A 316 -16.14 -12.29 26.63
N ALA A 317 -16.36 -12.11 25.30
CA ALA A 317 -17.69 -12.21 24.69
C ALA A 317 -18.31 -13.62 24.77
N PHE A 318 -17.48 -14.67 24.98
CA PHE A 318 -17.92 -16.07 25.09
C PHE A 318 -17.90 -16.62 26.53
N LYS A 319 -17.54 -15.77 27.52
CA LYS A 319 -17.62 -16.15 28.95
C LYS A 319 -18.93 -15.71 29.64
N GLY A 320 -19.80 -15.01 28.94
CA GLY A 320 -21.19 -14.65 29.37
C GLY A 320 -22.22 -15.51 28.65
#